data_cb3985440bcb6c5ad963af316568763a
#
_entry.id   cb3985440bcb6c5ad963af316568763a
#
_cell.length_a   1.000
_cell.length_b   1.000
_cell.length_c   1.000
_cell.angle_alpha   90.00
_cell.angle_beta   90.00
_cell.angle_gamma   90.00
#
_symmetry.space_group_name_H-M   'P 1'
#
loop_
_entity.id
_entity.type
_entity.pdbx_description
1 polymer ?
#
loop_
_entity_poly.entity_id
_entity_poly.type
_entity_poly.pdbx_seq_one_letter_code
_entity_poly.pdbx_strand_id
1 'polypeptide(L)'
;MSACLPRLAGSAASIWGGVVLAFQNDITRVASLIVEPESWDSPRMFHGVFDKPQNHHVLTHTKGDEAKAALTKTDRFHVALFAHVVARLRGIREGEGTLLDSCCVVMGSGLSDGDSHKYSDLEVLLAGRAGGVLAPGAHHHFAGEVPLANLWLTLAQSAGVKRERFADSTGKVAWASAQTRVRLG
;
A
#
# COMPACT_ATOMS: atom_id res chain seq x y z
N MET A 1 22.16 -7.19 7.21
CA MET A 1 22.06 -7.58 5.79
C MET A 1 21.44 -6.42 5.02
N SER A 2 22.29 -5.63 4.34
CA SER A 2 21.84 -4.49 3.52
C SER A 2 21.35 -5.06 2.18
N ALA A 3 20.05 -5.34 2.09
CA ALA A 3 19.44 -5.66 0.81
C ALA A 3 19.56 -4.39 -0.05
N CYS A 4 20.37 -4.48 -1.09
CA CYS A 4 20.49 -3.48 -2.13
C CYS A 4 19.08 -3.28 -2.73
N LEU A 5 18.37 -2.26 -2.24
CA LEU A 5 17.18 -1.78 -2.92
C LEU A 5 17.64 -1.37 -4.33
N PRO A 6 17.04 -1.87 -5.41
CA PRO A 6 17.33 -1.38 -6.73
C PRO A 6 17.26 0.14 -6.67
N ARG A 7 18.18 0.82 -7.35
CA ARG A 7 18.15 2.28 -7.44
C ARG A 7 16.77 2.64 -7.97
N LEU A 8 15.90 3.10 -7.06
CA LEU A 8 14.58 3.63 -7.39
C LEU A 8 14.80 4.98 -8.10
N ALA A 9 15.60 4.94 -9.17
CA ALA A 9 15.89 6.06 -10.04
C ALA A 9 14.74 6.16 -11.03
N GLY A 10 13.75 6.96 -10.70
CA GLY A 10 12.64 7.20 -11.59
C GLY A 10 11.59 8.11 -10.94
N SER A 11 10.63 8.52 -11.75
CA SER A 11 9.55 9.44 -11.39
C SER A 11 8.80 9.06 -10.11
N ALA A 12 8.59 7.76 -9.84
CA ALA A 12 7.87 7.30 -8.66
C ALA A 12 8.59 7.68 -7.34
N ALA A 13 9.90 7.44 -7.23
CA ALA A 13 10.65 7.81 -6.02
C ALA A 13 10.68 9.33 -5.81
N SER A 14 10.72 10.11 -6.90
CA SER A 14 10.66 11.58 -6.85
C SER A 14 9.29 12.09 -6.41
N ILE A 15 8.20 11.51 -6.94
CA ILE A 15 6.83 11.87 -6.57
C ILE A 15 6.60 11.58 -5.08
N TRP A 16 6.98 10.39 -4.61
CA TRP A 16 6.89 10.04 -3.19
C TRP A 16 7.75 10.94 -2.31
N GLY A 17 8.92 11.37 -2.81
CA GLY A 17 9.75 12.36 -2.13
C GLY A 17 9.00 13.68 -1.93
N GLY A 18 8.29 14.15 -2.94
CA GLY A 18 7.43 15.33 -2.88
C GLY A 18 6.29 15.18 -1.86
N VAL A 19 5.60 14.03 -1.84
CA VAL A 19 4.54 13.73 -0.85
C VAL A 19 5.07 13.77 0.58
N VAL A 20 6.22 13.15 0.84
CA VAL A 20 6.85 13.16 2.17
C VAL A 20 7.20 14.59 2.59
N LEU A 21 7.76 15.40 1.68
CA LEU A 21 8.07 16.80 1.96
C LEU A 21 6.80 17.64 2.21
N ALA A 22 5.72 17.36 1.47
CA ALA A 22 4.44 18.04 1.67
C ALA A 22 3.84 17.74 3.04
N PHE A 23 3.93 16.50 3.51
CA PHE A 23 3.50 16.12 4.86
C PHE A 23 4.40 16.75 5.93
N GLN A 24 5.71 16.70 5.75
CA GLN A 24 6.67 17.28 6.69
C GLN A 24 6.46 18.78 6.91
N ASN A 25 6.00 19.50 5.89
CA ASN A 25 5.74 20.94 5.94
C ASN A 25 4.26 21.29 6.13
N ASP A 26 3.41 20.32 6.45
CA ASP A 26 1.95 20.49 6.63
C ASP A 26 1.25 21.18 5.45
N ILE A 27 1.78 20.98 4.22
CA ILE A 27 1.17 21.51 2.98
C ILE A 27 -0.11 20.73 2.65
N THR A 28 -0.11 19.45 2.90
CA THR A 28 -1.29 18.58 2.80
C THR A 28 -1.25 17.51 3.88
N ARG A 29 -2.43 16.99 4.24
CA ARG A 29 -2.58 15.88 5.20
C ARG A 29 -3.12 14.61 4.54
N VAL A 30 -3.49 14.69 3.26
CA VAL A 30 -3.98 13.54 2.50
C VAL A 30 -3.33 13.57 1.13
N ALA A 31 -2.83 12.44 0.70
CA ALA A 31 -2.30 12.23 -0.64
C ALA A 31 -2.71 10.85 -1.15
N SER A 32 -3.02 10.75 -2.41
CA SER A 32 -3.24 9.49 -3.11
C SER A 32 -2.40 9.43 -4.38
N LEU A 33 -1.93 8.25 -4.72
CA LEU A 33 -1.13 8.02 -5.92
C LEU A 33 -1.50 6.66 -6.52
N ILE A 34 -1.82 6.67 -7.80
CA ILE A 34 -1.91 5.45 -8.59
C ILE A 34 -0.50 5.12 -9.05
N VAL A 35 0.06 4.04 -8.53
CA VAL A 35 1.43 3.61 -8.82
C VAL A 35 1.50 2.97 -10.20
N GLU A 36 0.51 2.15 -10.52
CA GLU A 36 0.37 1.49 -11.82
C GLU A 36 -1.06 1.70 -12.33
N PRO A 37 -1.26 2.30 -13.51
CA PRO A 37 -2.57 2.42 -14.10
C PRO A 37 -3.03 1.06 -14.63
N GLU A 38 -4.32 0.78 -14.50
CA GLU A 38 -4.97 -0.42 -15.03
C GLU A 38 -5.19 -0.38 -16.56
N SER A 39 -4.40 0.38 -17.28
CA SER A 39 -4.51 0.46 -18.74
C SER A 39 -3.64 -0.60 -19.39
N TRP A 40 -4.27 -1.47 -20.16
CA TRP A 40 -3.59 -2.52 -20.93
C TRP A 40 -2.75 -1.99 -22.10
N ASP A 41 -2.93 -0.74 -22.48
CA ASP A 41 -2.23 -0.09 -23.59
C ASP A 41 -0.90 0.59 -23.19
N SER A 42 -0.48 0.45 -21.96
CA SER A 42 0.66 1.21 -21.42
C SER A 42 1.76 0.31 -20.87
N PRO A 43 2.61 -0.30 -21.75
CA PRO A 43 3.83 -0.92 -21.30
C PRO A 43 4.69 0.10 -20.53
N ARG A 44 5.19 -0.31 -19.36
CA ARG A 44 5.99 0.57 -18.49
C ARG A 44 7.37 -0.01 -18.24
N MET A 45 8.30 0.88 -18.00
CA MET A 45 9.63 0.51 -17.60
C MET A 45 9.72 0.40 -16.09
N PHE A 46 9.86 -0.81 -15.59
CA PHE A 46 10.18 -1.07 -14.18
C PHE A 46 11.70 -1.01 -14.02
N HIS A 47 12.21 0.19 -13.78
CA HIS A 47 13.64 0.45 -13.72
C HIS A 47 14.36 -0.42 -12.68
N GLY A 48 15.39 -1.14 -13.13
CA GLY A 48 16.16 -2.06 -12.29
C GLY A 48 15.47 -3.42 -12.05
N VAL A 49 14.33 -3.66 -12.71
CA VAL A 49 13.60 -4.94 -12.63
C VAL A 49 13.63 -5.66 -13.98
N PHE A 50 13.39 -4.93 -15.06
CA PHE A 50 13.39 -5.46 -16.42
C PHE A 50 14.21 -4.57 -17.37
N ASP A 51 14.79 -5.20 -18.40
CA ASP A 51 15.55 -4.50 -19.45
C ASP A 51 14.64 -3.88 -20.52
N LYS A 52 13.37 -4.26 -20.55
CA LYS A 52 12.36 -3.80 -21.50
C LYS A 52 11.07 -3.41 -20.78
N PRO A 53 10.29 -2.47 -21.34
CA PRO A 53 8.96 -2.16 -20.81
C PRO A 53 8.10 -3.42 -20.71
N GLN A 54 7.34 -3.55 -19.63
CA GLN A 54 6.38 -4.61 -19.41
C GLN A 54 4.97 -4.02 -19.35
N ASN A 55 4.01 -4.76 -19.83
CA ASN A 55 2.59 -4.46 -19.62
C ASN A 55 2.08 -5.37 -18.53
N HIS A 56 1.87 -4.81 -17.35
CA HIS A 56 1.44 -5.55 -16.15
C HIS A 56 0.09 -6.25 -16.39
N HIS A 57 -0.87 -5.58 -17.03
CA HIS A 57 -2.16 -6.15 -17.36
C HIS A 57 -2.02 -7.40 -18.27
N VAL A 58 -1.23 -7.30 -19.33
CA VAL A 58 -0.98 -8.45 -20.21
C VAL A 58 -0.30 -9.59 -19.46
N LEU A 59 0.64 -9.29 -18.57
CA LEU A 59 1.29 -10.31 -17.74
C LEU A 59 0.30 -11.07 -16.87
N THR A 60 -0.75 -10.42 -16.31
CA THR A 60 -1.75 -11.10 -15.48
C THR A 60 -2.56 -12.12 -16.27
N HIS A 61 -2.78 -11.90 -17.56
CA HIS A 61 -3.49 -12.83 -18.47
C HIS A 61 -2.56 -13.84 -19.15
N THR A 62 -1.24 -13.70 -18.98
CA THR A 62 -0.28 -14.63 -19.59
C THR A 62 -0.05 -15.83 -18.68
N LYS A 63 -0.18 -17.03 -19.24
CA LYS A 63 0.04 -18.28 -18.48
C LYS A 63 1.52 -18.69 -18.48
N GLY A 64 1.89 -19.48 -17.51
CA GLY A 64 3.20 -20.10 -17.39
C GLY A 64 4.10 -19.47 -16.34
N ASP A 65 5.17 -20.19 -16.01
CA ASP A 65 6.06 -19.83 -14.90
C ASP A 65 6.85 -18.54 -15.16
N GLU A 66 7.15 -18.22 -16.41
CA GLU A 66 7.84 -16.98 -16.75
C GLU A 66 6.99 -15.73 -16.47
N ALA A 67 5.69 -15.76 -16.84
CA ALA A 67 4.77 -14.67 -16.55
C ALA A 67 4.57 -14.53 -15.05
N LYS A 68 4.39 -15.63 -14.32
CA LYS A 68 4.30 -15.65 -12.87
C LYS A 68 5.54 -15.08 -12.19
N ALA A 69 6.72 -15.45 -12.68
CA ALA A 69 7.98 -14.90 -12.19
C ALA A 69 8.11 -13.40 -12.47
N ALA A 70 7.63 -12.93 -13.63
CA ALA A 70 7.61 -11.52 -13.96
C ALA A 70 6.64 -10.74 -13.04
N LEU A 71 5.43 -11.24 -12.83
CA LEU A 71 4.46 -10.66 -11.87
C LEU A 71 5.07 -10.57 -10.46
N THR A 72 5.67 -11.64 -9.97
CA THR A 72 6.35 -11.63 -8.66
C THR A 72 7.43 -10.53 -8.58
N LYS A 73 8.15 -10.26 -9.66
CA LYS A 73 9.14 -9.16 -9.69
C LYS A 73 8.47 -7.79 -9.63
N THR A 74 7.36 -7.58 -10.33
CA THR A 74 6.61 -6.31 -10.29
C THR A 74 5.99 -6.08 -8.91
N ASP A 75 5.41 -7.10 -8.30
CA ASP A 75 4.83 -7.00 -6.95
C ASP A 75 5.90 -6.63 -5.92
N ARG A 76 7.04 -7.31 -5.97
CA ARG A 76 8.18 -6.98 -5.11
C ARG A 76 8.68 -5.55 -5.32
N PHE A 77 8.66 -5.06 -6.55
CA PHE A 77 9.02 -3.66 -6.84
C PHE A 77 8.02 -2.70 -6.18
N HIS A 78 6.72 -2.93 -6.30
CA HIS A 78 5.69 -2.09 -5.68
C HIS A 78 5.78 -2.11 -4.16
N VAL A 79 5.96 -3.28 -3.55
CA VAL A 79 6.16 -3.40 -2.08
C VAL A 79 7.45 -2.69 -1.65
N ALA A 80 8.52 -2.71 -2.46
CA ALA A 80 9.74 -1.97 -2.17
C ALA A 80 9.55 -0.45 -2.23
N LEU A 81 8.72 0.06 -3.15
CA LEU A 81 8.32 1.47 -3.18
C LEU A 81 7.57 1.86 -1.90
N PHE A 82 6.59 1.07 -1.50
CA PHE A 82 5.86 1.29 -0.25
C PHE A 82 6.81 1.31 0.96
N ALA A 83 7.68 0.31 1.07
CA ALA A 83 8.66 0.22 2.14
C ALA A 83 9.61 1.44 2.17
N HIS A 84 9.98 1.97 1.00
CA HIS A 84 10.80 3.19 0.89
C HIS A 84 10.09 4.41 1.49
N VAL A 85 8.81 4.61 1.17
CA VAL A 85 8.00 5.71 1.73
C VAL A 85 7.90 5.58 3.24
N VAL A 86 7.56 4.39 3.73
CA VAL A 86 7.45 4.09 5.17
C VAL A 86 8.79 4.38 5.88
N ALA A 87 9.92 3.95 5.30
CA ALA A 87 11.23 4.21 5.87
C ALA A 87 11.56 5.71 5.92
N ARG A 88 11.19 6.47 4.90
CA ARG A 88 11.40 7.93 4.89
C ARG A 88 10.58 8.62 5.97
N LEU A 89 9.29 8.31 6.09
CA LEU A 89 8.43 8.88 7.14
C LEU A 89 8.94 8.52 8.54
N ARG A 90 9.41 7.29 8.73
CA ARG A 90 10.03 6.84 9.99
C ARG A 90 11.34 7.58 10.31
N GLY A 91 12.08 8.03 9.30
CA GLY A 91 13.32 8.78 9.47
C GLY A 91 13.12 10.25 9.86
N ILE A 92 11.91 10.79 9.80
CA ILE A 92 11.60 12.17 10.13
C ILE A 92 11.10 12.25 11.57
N ARG A 93 11.80 13.02 12.41
CA ARG A 93 11.40 13.25 13.81
C ARG A 93 10.20 14.19 13.88
N GLU A 94 9.21 13.84 14.71
CA GLU A 94 8.03 14.63 15.01
C GLU A 94 7.70 14.49 16.50
N GLY A 95 7.94 15.53 17.28
CA GLY A 95 7.83 15.46 18.73
C GLY A 95 8.70 14.35 19.33
N GLU A 96 8.11 13.52 20.17
CA GLU A 96 8.78 12.36 20.79
C GLU A 96 8.83 11.13 19.84
N GLY A 97 8.12 11.17 18.74
CA GLY A 97 8.02 10.08 17.76
C GLY A 97 8.63 10.42 16.41
N THR A 98 8.03 9.86 15.38
CA THR A 98 8.35 10.07 13.99
C THR A 98 7.10 10.47 13.21
N LEU A 99 7.28 11.09 12.03
CA LEU A 99 6.15 11.44 11.16
C LEU A 99 5.29 10.21 10.80
N LEU A 100 5.90 9.03 10.73
CA LEU A 100 5.16 7.78 10.51
C LEU A 100 4.17 7.46 11.66
N ASP A 101 4.46 7.85 12.88
CA ASP A 101 3.56 7.60 14.02
C ASP A 101 2.26 8.40 13.91
N SER A 102 2.32 9.59 13.30
CA SER A 102 1.15 10.42 13.01
C SER A 102 0.44 10.03 11.71
N CYS A 103 1.12 9.33 10.80
CA CYS A 103 0.59 8.92 9.50
C CYS A 103 -0.11 7.56 9.53
N CYS A 104 -0.96 7.35 8.51
CA CYS A 104 -1.39 6.05 8.03
C CYS A 104 -1.08 5.96 6.53
N VAL A 105 -0.21 5.03 6.15
CA VAL A 105 0.12 4.76 4.76
C VAL A 105 -0.55 3.46 4.36
N VAL A 106 -1.33 3.52 3.27
CA VAL A 106 -2.08 2.37 2.76
C VAL A 106 -1.56 2.01 1.38
N MET A 107 -1.38 0.74 1.11
CA MET A 107 -1.12 0.19 -0.21
C MET A 107 -2.04 -1.01 -0.43
N GLY A 108 -2.64 -1.08 -1.59
CA GLY A 108 -3.49 -2.20 -1.99
C GLY A 108 -3.77 -2.17 -3.48
N SER A 109 -4.45 -3.19 -3.96
CA SER A 109 -4.95 -3.32 -5.32
C SER A 109 -6.46 -3.43 -5.34
N GLY A 110 -7.09 -3.12 -6.47
CA GLY A 110 -8.51 -3.34 -6.69
C GLY A 110 -8.85 -4.79 -7.04
N LEU A 111 -7.83 -5.61 -7.37
CA LEU A 111 -7.98 -7.01 -7.73
C LEU A 111 -7.00 -7.86 -6.92
N SER A 112 -7.44 -9.02 -6.43
CA SER A 112 -6.59 -10.06 -5.83
C SER A 112 -6.05 -11.03 -6.88
N ASP A 113 -6.80 -11.23 -7.97
CA ASP A 113 -6.41 -12.02 -9.13
C ASP A 113 -6.72 -11.25 -10.41
N GLY A 114 -5.66 -10.78 -11.07
CA GLY A 114 -5.77 -10.00 -12.30
C GLY A 114 -6.22 -10.80 -13.52
N ASP A 115 -6.05 -12.13 -13.53
CA ASP A 115 -6.48 -12.97 -14.64
C ASP A 115 -8.01 -13.14 -14.67
N SER A 116 -8.60 -13.45 -13.52
CA SER A 116 -10.05 -13.61 -13.36
C SER A 116 -10.77 -12.33 -12.99
N HIS A 117 -10.03 -11.22 -12.84
CA HIS A 117 -10.55 -9.94 -12.32
C HIS A 117 -11.28 -10.07 -10.99
N LYS A 118 -10.74 -10.90 -10.09
CA LYS A 118 -11.33 -11.14 -8.78
C LYS A 118 -11.10 -9.92 -7.88
N TYR A 119 -12.19 -9.36 -7.36
CA TYR A 119 -12.19 -8.17 -6.48
C TYR A 119 -12.58 -8.48 -5.03
N SER A 120 -12.57 -9.75 -4.64
CA SER A 120 -12.72 -10.20 -3.25
C SER A 120 -11.38 -10.69 -2.72
N ASP A 121 -11.25 -10.75 -1.38
CA ASP A 121 -10.04 -11.27 -0.72
C ASP A 121 -8.79 -10.43 -1.06
N LEU A 122 -8.95 -9.11 -0.98
CA LEU A 122 -7.93 -8.14 -1.36
C LEU A 122 -6.84 -8.05 -0.30
N GLU A 123 -5.57 -8.05 -0.73
CA GLU A 123 -4.43 -7.78 0.13
C GLU A 123 -4.25 -6.28 0.32
N VAL A 124 -4.24 -5.85 1.59
CA VAL A 124 -4.02 -4.45 1.94
C VAL A 124 -2.92 -4.34 2.98
N LEU A 125 -1.93 -3.50 2.71
CA LEU A 125 -0.86 -3.17 3.65
C LEU A 125 -1.16 -1.83 4.32
N LEU A 126 -1.02 -1.80 5.65
CA LEU A 126 -1.13 -0.59 6.46
C LEU A 126 0.19 -0.37 7.21
N ALA A 127 0.70 0.84 7.17
CA ALA A 127 1.87 1.25 7.95
C ALA A 127 1.62 2.57 8.66
N GLY A 128 2.24 2.74 9.83
CA GLY A 128 2.05 3.89 10.70
C GLY A 128 1.06 3.63 11.82
N ARG A 129 0.84 4.62 12.65
CA ARG A 129 0.00 4.51 13.85
C ARG A 129 -1.24 5.39 13.80
N ALA A 130 -1.38 6.26 12.79
CA ALA A 130 -2.48 7.22 12.68
C ALA A 130 -2.75 7.97 14.02
N GLY A 131 -1.69 8.49 14.64
CA GLY A 131 -1.80 9.16 15.93
C GLY A 131 -2.17 8.23 17.10
N GLY A 132 -1.92 6.92 16.98
CA GLY A 132 -2.21 5.92 18.02
C GLY A 132 -3.49 5.09 17.79
N VAL A 133 -4.22 5.36 16.72
CA VAL A 133 -5.44 4.60 16.36
C VAL A 133 -5.11 3.19 15.83
N LEU A 134 -3.96 3.04 15.15
CA LEU A 134 -3.52 1.78 14.60
C LEU A 134 -2.45 1.13 15.50
N ALA A 135 -2.58 -0.19 15.68
CA ALA A 135 -1.57 -1.03 16.33
C ALA A 135 -0.87 -1.88 15.25
N PRO A 136 0.33 -1.45 14.78
CA PRO A 136 1.05 -2.17 13.73
C PRO A 136 1.60 -3.51 14.22
N GLY A 137 1.93 -4.40 13.28
CA GLY A 137 2.55 -5.70 13.56
C GLY A 137 1.55 -6.84 13.74
N ALA A 138 0.35 -6.70 13.18
CA ALA A 138 -0.67 -7.75 13.13
C ALA A 138 -1.03 -8.08 11.69
N HIS A 139 -1.40 -9.33 11.45
CA HIS A 139 -2.09 -9.78 10.25
C HIS A 139 -3.56 -10.00 10.61
N HIS A 140 -4.45 -9.35 9.86
CA HIS A 140 -5.89 -9.48 10.04
C HIS A 140 -6.46 -10.25 8.85
N HIS A 141 -7.02 -11.41 9.12
CA HIS A 141 -7.82 -12.17 8.17
C HIS A 141 -9.30 -12.05 8.56
N PHE A 142 -10.11 -11.62 7.61
CA PHE A 142 -11.55 -11.48 7.82
C PHE A 142 -12.26 -12.71 7.25
N ALA A 143 -12.90 -13.49 8.11
CA ALA A 143 -13.75 -14.58 7.67
C ALA A 143 -15.04 -14.00 7.08
N GLY A 144 -15.30 -14.29 5.82
CA GLY A 144 -16.46 -13.78 5.08
C GLY A 144 -16.20 -12.46 4.36
N GLU A 145 -17.22 -11.96 3.69
CA GLU A 145 -17.13 -10.74 2.89
C GLU A 145 -17.29 -9.50 3.79
N VAL A 146 -16.18 -8.85 4.07
CA VAL A 146 -16.14 -7.55 4.75
C VAL A 146 -15.84 -6.47 3.71
N PRO A 147 -16.74 -5.51 3.46
CA PRO A 147 -16.48 -4.47 2.47
C PRO A 147 -15.20 -3.69 2.77
N LEU A 148 -14.36 -3.47 1.75
CA LEU A 148 -13.16 -2.63 1.88
C LEU A 148 -13.53 -1.20 2.31
N ALA A 149 -14.74 -0.75 1.99
CA ALA A 149 -15.28 0.53 2.45
C ALA A 149 -15.33 0.66 3.98
N ASN A 150 -15.38 -0.45 4.73
CA ASN A 150 -15.27 -0.43 6.19
C ASN A 150 -13.89 0.06 6.66
N LEU A 151 -12.83 -0.32 5.94
CA LEU A 151 -11.50 0.19 6.20
C LEU A 151 -11.43 1.70 5.92
N TRP A 152 -11.91 2.13 4.78
CA TRP A 152 -11.90 3.55 4.42
C TRP A 152 -12.72 4.40 5.38
N LEU A 153 -13.89 3.92 5.81
CA LEU A 153 -14.68 4.58 6.85
C LEU A 153 -13.91 4.70 8.17
N THR A 154 -13.26 3.60 8.58
CA THR A 154 -12.46 3.57 9.82
C THR A 154 -11.32 4.58 9.77
N LEU A 155 -10.57 4.63 8.67
CA LEU A 155 -9.46 5.56 8.50
C LEU A 155 -9.93 7.02 8.40
N ALA A 156 -11.02 7.28 7.68
CA ALA A 156 -11.62 8.61 7.59
C ALA A 156 -12.06 9.12 8.96
N GLN A 157 -12.72 8.28 9.75
CA GLN A 157 -13.12 8.66 11.10
C GLN A 157 -11.91 8.88 12.03
N SER A 158 -10.84 8.10 11.86
CA SER A 158 -9.58 8.30 12.58
C SER A 158 -8.94 9.65 12.27
N ALA A 159 -9.14 10.14 11.05
CA ALA A 159 -8.72 11.48 10.62
C ALA A 159 -9.71 12.60 11.01
N GLY A 160 -10.73 12.30 11.82
CA GLY A 160 -11.70 13.28 12.31
C GLY A 160 -12.91 13.52 11.41
N VAL A 161 -13.08 12.76 10.34
CA VAL A 161 -14.26 12.87 9.44
C VAL A 161 -15.49 12.31 10.15
N LYS A 162 -16.49 13.15 10.34
CA LYS A 162 -17.77 12.78 10.98
C LYS A 162 -18.73 12.19 9.96
N ARG A 163 -18.56 10.95 9.61
CA ARG A 163 -19.43 10.18 8.71
C ARG A 163 -19.74 8.83 9.34
N GLU A 164 -20.97 8.39 9.27
CA GLU A 164 -21.41 7.09 9.78
C GLU A 164 -21.29 5.98 8.73
N ARG A 165 -21.29 6.36 7.44
CA ARG A 165 -21.21 5.44 6.31
C ARG A 165 -20.34 6.02 5.19
N PHE A 166 -19.71 5.11 4.45
CA PHE A 166 -18.96 5.40 3.24
C PHE A 166 -19.21 4.27 2.22
N ALA A 167 -19.67 4.63 1.02
CA ALA A 167 -20.00 3.66 -0.04
C ALA A 167 -20.89 2.51 0.49
N ASP A 168 -20.50 1.27 0.28
CA ASP A 168 -21.16 0.05 0.73
C ASP A 168 -20.76 -0.39 2.14
N SER A 169 -20.10 0.48 2.93
CA SER A 169 -19.70 0.14 4.27
C SER A 169 -20.87 -0.31 5.16
N THR A 170 -20.66 -1.38 5.90
CA THR A 170 -21.57 -1.93 6.90
C THR A 170 -21.23 -1.52 8.32
N GLY A 171 -20.10 -0.85 8.52
CA GLY A 171 -19.58 -0.38 9.80
C GLY A 171 -18.08 -0.13 9.74
N LYS A 172 -17.45 -0.05 10.90
CA LYS A 172 -15.99 0.02 11.01
C LYS A 172 -15.35 -1.36 10.86
N VAL A 173 -14.08 -1.39 10.52
CA VAL A 173 -13.28 -2.61 10.66
C VAL A 173 -13.16 -2.96 12.14
N ALA A 174 -13.59 -4.15 12.50
CA ALA A 174 -13.30 -4.73 13.79
C ALA A 174 -11.85 -5.26 13.76
N TRP A 175 -10.91 -4.49 14.28
CA TRP A 175 -9.54 -4.97 14.46
C TRP A 175 -9.59 -6.14 15.44
N ALA A 176 -9.12 -7.32 15.02
CA ALA A 176 -8.93 -8.43 15.94
C ALA A 176 -8.07 -7.93 17.11
N SER A 177 -8.56 -8.13 18.32
CA SER A 177 -7.83 -7.76 19.54
C SER A 177 -6.40 -8.27 19.42
N ALA A 178 -5.42 -7.50 19.88
CA ALA A 178 -3.98 -7.63 19.70
C ALA A 178 -3.32 -8.99 20.06
N GLN A 179 -4.08 -10.06 20.18
CA GLN A 179 -3.64 -11.39 20.58
C GLN A 179 -3.17 -12.29 19.43
N THR A 180 -3.38 -11.90 18.18
CA THR A 180 -2.84 -12.67 17.04
C THR A 180 -1.54 -12.03 16.54
N ARG A 181 -0.53 -11.99 17.42
CA ARG A 181 0.84 -11.69 17.00
C ARG A 181 1.41 -12.93 16.33
N VAL A 182 1.41 -12.99 15.02
CA VAL A 182 2.23 -13.93 14.28
C VAL A 182 3.69 -13.50 14.50
N ARG A 183 4.44 -14.24 15.30
CA ARG A 183 5.91 -14.12 15.34
C ARG A 183 6.42 -14.71 14.03
N LEU A 184 6.87 -13.86 13.15
CA LEU A 184 7.72 -14.29 12.04
C LEU A 184 9.07 -14.66 12.65
N GLY A 185 9.40 -15.96 12.61
CA GLY A 185 10.70 -16.51 13.01
C GLY A 185 11.80 -16.12 12.04
#